data_8320c869f1cb2eaa40cde447d99a5129
#
_entry.id   8320c869f1cb2eaa40cde447d99a5129
#
_cell.length_a   1.000
_cell.length_b   1.000
_cell.length_c   1.000
_cell.angle_alpha   90.00
_cell.angle_beta   90.00
_cell.angle_gamma   90.00
#
_symmetry.space_group_name_H-M   'P 1'
#
loop_
_entity.id
_entity.type
_entity.pdbx_description
1 polymer ?
#
loop_
_entity_poly.entity_id
_entity_poly.type
_entity_poly.pdbx_seq_one_letter_code
_entity_poly.pdbx_strand_id
1 'polypeptide(L)'
;FIVKVKKILECICVNCGKLKADIMDPNFADKIRXVRDPKARMAVVWSHCKTKMTCEPDEPPKDDGAEGENXXPKKGXGGCGHVQPQIRKXGLKLFLHYKKTKDXDEXIKSLQPEKRLFTPSEVYTTFKKMSDSDLHLLGLSDEYARPEWMILTVLPVPPPPVRPSIAVDGGAMRSEDDLTYKLGDVIKASANVRRCEQEGAPAHVINEFEQLLQ
;
A
#
# COMPACT_ATOMS: atom_id res chain seq x y z
N PHE A 1 11.65 0.78 4.60
CA PHE A 1 10.21 0.52 4.66
C PHE A 1 9.53 0.55 3.29
N ILE A 2 9.87 1.54 2.46
CA ILE A 2 9.12 1.73 1.21
C ILE A 2 9.24 0.53 0.26
N VAL A 3 10.39 -0.15 0.25
CA VAL A 3 10.58 -1.33 -0.58
C VAL A 3 9.66 -2.46 -0.12
N LYS A 4 9.56 -2.67 1.19
CA LYS A 4 8.67 -3.70 1.74
C LYS A 4 7.20 -3.32 1.54
N VAL A 5 6.87 -2.04 1.70
CA VAL A 5 5.52 -1.54 1.43
C VAL A 5 5.12 -1.86 -0.01
N LYS A 6 6.00 -1.55 -0.96
CA LYS A 6 5.76 -1.85 -2.38
C LYS A 6 5.54 -3.34 -2.61
N LYS A 7 6.37 -4.18 -1.99
CA LYS A 7 6.27 -5.63 -2.15
C LYS A 7 4.92 -6.15 -1.67
N ILE A 8 4.45 -5.68 -0.51
CA ILE A 8 3.14 -6.09 0.01
C ILE A 8 2.03 -5.59 -0.91
N LEU A 9 2.13 -4.35 -1.39
CA LEU A 9 1.14 -3.80 -2.31
C LEU A 9 1.03 -4.61 -3.60
N GLU A 10 2.12 -5.21 -4.05
CA GLU A 10 2.12 -6.05 -5.24
C GLU A 10 1.44 -7.39 -5.00
N CYS A 11 1.19 -7.74 -3.75
CA CYS A 11 0.51 -8.99 -3.40
C CYS A 11 -1.00 -8.83 -3.23
N ILE A 12 -1.49 -7.60 -3.09
CA ILE A 12 -2.89 -7.35 -2.72
C ILE A 12 -3.56 -6.45 -3.75
N CYS A 13 -4.88 -6.42 -3.68
CA CYS A 13 -5.68 -5.47 -4.47
C CYS A 13 -5.50 -4.07 -3.91
N VAL A 14 -5.13 -3.12 -4.76
CA VAL A 14 -4.93 -1.73 -4.31
C VAL A 14 -6.24 -1.07 -3.91
N ASN A 15 -7.37 -1.63 -4.33
CA ASN A 15 -8.68 -1.07 -4.00
C ASN A 15 -9.24 -1.64 -2.70
N CYS A 16 -9.38 -2.96 -2.60
CA CYS A 16 -10.05 -3.58 -1.44
C CYS A 16 -9.10 -4.20 -0.42
N GLY A 17 -7.82 -4.30 -0.74
CA GLY A 17 -6.82 -4.85 0.18
C GLY A 17 -6.78 -6.36 0.28
N LYS A 18 -7.58 -7.07 -0.50
CA LYS A 18 -7.60 -8.53 -0.47
C LYS A 18 -6.36 -9.09 -1.14
N LEU A 19 -5.77 -10.13 -0.55
CA LEU A 19 -4.65 -10.85 -1.16
C LEU A 19 -5.07 -11.39 -2.53
N LYS A 20 -4.19 -11.28 -3.52
CA LYS A 20 -4.47 -11.76 -4.88
C LYS A 20 -4.16 -13.25 -5.02
N ALA A 21 -4.43 -14.02 -3.98
CA ALA A 21 -4.26 -15.46 -3.96
C ALA A 21 -5.27 -16.03 -2.99
N ASP A 22 -5.69 -17.25 -3.25
CA ASP A 22 -6.69 -17.92 -2.40
C ASP A 22 -6.15 -19.28 -2.00
N ILE A 23 -6.19 -19.56 -0.70
CA ILE A 23 -5.76 -20.85 -0.16
C ILE A 23 -6.59 -22.00 -0.75
N MET A 24 -7.77 -21.71 -1.23
CA MET A 24 -8.61 -22.72 -1.89
C MET A 24 -8.13 -23.08 -3.30
N ASP A 25 -7.24 -22.28 -3.87
CA ASP A 25 -6.57 -22.62 -5.12
C ASP A 25 -5.49 -23.66 -4.82
N PRO A 26 -5.61 -24.92 -5.33
CA PRO A 26 -4.64 -25.95 -4.99
C PRO A 26 -3.21 -25.59 -5.40
N ASN A 27 -3.06 -24.88 -6.50
CA ASN A 27 -1.73 -24.47 -6.98
C ASN A 27 -1.06 -23.55 -5.97
N PHE A 28 -1.78 -22.56 -5.46
CA PHE A 28 -1.25 -21.65 -4.46
C PHE A 28 -1.01 -22.39 -3.12
N ALA A 29 -1.97 -23.19 -2.70
CA ALA A 29 -1.85 -23.95 -1.45
C ALA A 29 -0.61 -24.84 -1.45
N ASP A 30 -0.34 -25.49 -2.58
CA ASP A 30 0.85 -26.34 -2.71
C ASP A 30 2.14 -25.53 -2.56
N LYS A 31 2.17 -24.32 -3.14
CA LYS A 31 3.39 -23.50 -3.11
C LYS A 31 3.76 -23.08 -1.69
N ILE A 32 2.77 -22.87 -0.80
CA ILE A 32 3.04 -22.34 0.53
C ILE A 32 3.05 -23.42 1.62
N ARG A 33 2.71 -24.66 1.25
CA ARG A 33 2.48 -25.73 2.22
C ARG A 33 3.61 -25.91 3.24
N UNK A 34 4.58 -25.79 2.81
CA UNK A 34 5.65 -26.10 3.70
C UNK A 34 6.53 -24.93 4.02
N VAL A 35 6.00 -23.89 3.79
CA VAL A 35 6.88 -22.72 3.95
C VAL A 35 6.47 -21.99 5.23
N ARG A 36 7.28 -22.10 6.26
CA ARG A 36 6.93 -21.53 7.58
C ARG A 36 7.72 -20.26 7.89
N ASP A 37 8.95 -20.13 7.39
CA ASP A 37 9.75 -18.94 7.63
C ASP A 37 9.05 -17.71 7.01
N PRO A 38 8.84 -16.63 7.78
CA PRO A 38 8.08 -15.47 7.26
C PRO A 38 8.68 -14.83 6.02
N LYS A 39 10.00 -14.69 5.95
CA LYS A 39 10.63 -14.11 4.76
C LYS A 39 10.45 -15.00 3.53
N ALA A 40 10.63 -16.31 3.71
CA ALA A 40 10.46 -17.27 2.62
C ALA A 40 8.99 -17.29 2.16
N ARG A 41 8.06 -17.23 3.12
CA ARG A 41 6.64 -17.23 2.81
C ARG A 41 6.26 -15.99 1.99
N MET A 42 6.71 -14.82 2.43
CA MET A 42 6.42 -13.60 1.67
C MET A 42 6.98 -13.66 0.26
N ALA A 43 8.19 -14.21 0.08
CA ALA A 43 8.78 -14.33 -1.25
C ALA A 43 7.94 -15.22 -2.17
N VAL A 44 7.43 -16.34 -1.65
CA VAL A 44 6.59 -17.26 -2.42
C VAL A 44 5.27 -16.60 -2.80
N VAL A 45 4.62 -15.97 -1.83
CA VAL A 45 3.33 -15.30 -2.08
C VAL A 45 3.51 -14.16 -3.08
N TRP A 46 4.54 -13.37 -2.92
CA TRP A 46 4.84 -12.27 -3.83
C TRP A 46 5.03 -12.76 -5.26
N SER A 47 5.82 -13.82 -5.44
CA SER A 47 6.04 -14.39 -6.79
C SER A 47 4.74 -14.85 -7.43
N HIS A 48 3.85 -15.40 -6.63
CA HIS A 48 2.55 -15.86 -7.14
C HIS A 48 1.63 -14.69 -7.48
N CYS A 49 1.62 -13.65 -6.65
CA CYS A 49 0.63 -12.57 -6.74
C CYS A 49 1.03 -11.43 -7.68
N LYS A 50 2.33 -11.16 -7.82
CA LYS A 50 2.79 -9.94 -8.51
C LYS A 50 2.35 -9.86 -9.96
N THR A 51 2.09 -10.99 -10.61
CA THR A 51 1.65 -11.03 -12.01
C THR A 51 0.13 -11.01 -12.16
N LYS A 52 -0.61 -11.11 -11.08
CA LYS A 52 -2.07 -11.09 -11.14
C LYS A 52 -2.56 -9.69 -11.45
N MET A 53 -3.32 -9.55 -12.51
CA MET A 53 -3.74 -8.23 -13.01
C MET A 53 -5.18 -7.87 -12.65
N THR A 54 -5.86 -8.74 -11.92
CA THR A 54 -7.25 -8.52 -11.52
C THR A 54 -7.48 -9.09 -10.12
N CYS A 55 -8.25 -8.37 -9.31
CA CYS A 55 -8.76 -8.90 -8.03
C CYS A 55 -9.95 -9.78 -8.37
N GLU A 56 -9.71 -11.07 -8.53
CA GLU A 56 -10.67 -11.98 -9.12
C GLU A 56 -11.95 -12.11 -8.31
N PRO A 57 -13.09 -11.69 -8.86
CA PRO A 57 -14.37 -11.85 -8.16
C PRO A 57 -14.89 -13.28 -8.33
N ASP A 58 -15.85 -13.62 -7.50
CA ASP A 58 -16.59 -14.87 -7.70
C ASP A 58 -17.41 -14.76 -9.00
N GLU A 59 -17.46 -15.84 -9.77
CA GLU A 59 -18.30 -15.85 -10.96
C GLU A 59 -19.76 -15.92 -10.55
N PRO A 60 -20.63 -15.09 -11.17
CA PRO A 60 -22.06 -15.22 -10.89
C PRO A 60 -22.55 -16.59 -11.33
N PRO A 61 -23.54 -17.15 -10.62
CA PRO A 61 -24.12 -18.43 -11.06
C PRO A 61 -24.67 -18.30 -12.47
N LYS A 62 -24.23 -19.19 -13.36
CA LYS A 62 -24.74 -19.21 -14.71
C LYS A 62 -26.22 -19.60 -14.66
N ASP A 63 -27.06 -18.70 -15.08
CA ASP A 63 -28.49 -18.96 -15.19
C ASP A 63 -28.76 -19.70 -16.50
N ASP A 64 -28.12 -20.83 -16.66
CA ASP A 64 -28.47 -21.76 -17.73
C ASP A 64 -29.70 -22.47 -17.25
N GLY A 65 -30.83 -22.21 -17.84
CA GLY A 65 -32.08 -22.89 -17.52
C GLY A 65 -32.00 -24.40 -17.58
N ALA A 66 -30.83 -24.95 -17.56
CA ALA A 66 -30.62 -26.39 -17.43
C ALA A 66 -30.71 -26.76 -15.97
N GLU A 67 -31.61 -27.63 -15.68
CA GLU A 67 -31.68 -28.33 -14.40
C GLU A 67 -30.40 -29.13 -14.25
N GLY A 68 -29.34 -28.45 -14.17
CA GLY A 68 -28.08 -29.11 -14.17
C GLY A 68 -27.43 -28.97 -12.83
N GLU A 69 -27.13 -30.08 -12.39
CA GLU A 69 -26.22 -30.33 -11.34
C GLU A 69 -25.07 -29.35 -11.30
N ASN A 70 -25.04 -28.72 -10.20
CA ASN A 70 -23.75 -28.21 -9.68
C ASN A 70 -23.07 -27.07 -10.42
N UNK A 71 -23.43 -26.05 -10.40
CA UNK A 71 -22.76 -25.12 -10.70
C UNK A 71 -22.24 -24.55 -9.64
N UNK A 72 -21.58 -24.96 -9.25
CA UNK A 72 -21.10 -24.53 -8.53
C UNK A 72 -20.61 -23.53 -8.99
N PRO A 73 -20.89 -22.52 -8.50
CA PRO A 73 -20.21 -21.34 -8.98
C PRO A 73 -18.73 -21.55 -8.80
N LYS A 74 -17.98 -21.39 -9.86
CA LYS A 74 -16.53 -21.37 -9.75
C LYS A 74 -16.17 -20.27 -8.75
N LYS A 75 -15.72 -20.65 -7.58
CA LYS A 75 -15.29 -19.69 -6.59
C LYS A 75 -14.07 -18.96 -7.14
N GLY A 76 -14.22 -17.70 -7.41
CA GLY A 76 -13.08 -16.81 -7.51
C GLY A 76 -12.54 -16.51 -6.11
N UNK A 77 -11.80 -15.61 -6.13
CA UNK A 77 -11.25 -15.31 -5.01
C UNK A 77 -11.95 -14.49 -4.18
N GLY A 78 -13.13 -14.26 -4.34
CA GLY A 78 -13.95 -13.37 -3.56
C GLY A 78 -13.58 -11.90 -3.72
N GLY A 79 -12.91 -11.58 -4.79
CA GLY A 79 -12.37 -10.23 -5.01
C GLY A 79 -13.38 -9.22 -5.50
N CYS A 80 -12.95 -7.97 -5.61
CA CYS A 80 -13.82 -6.85 -5.99
C CYS A 80 -13.83 -6.58 -7.51
N GLY A 81 -13.03 -7.29 -8.29
CA GLY A 81 -12.99 -7.13 -9.74
C GLY A 81 -12.08 -6.03 -10.25
N HIS A 82 -11.47 -5.28 -9.36
CA HIS A 82 -10.62 -4.14 -9.76
C HIS A 82 -9.40 -4.61 -10.56
N VAL A 83 -9.14 -3.95 -11.66
CA VAL A 83 -7.92 -4.16 -12.46
C VAL A 83 -6.73 -3.63 -11.66
N GLN A 84 -5.65 -4.40 -11.65
CA GLN A 84 -4.50 -4.06 -10.82
C GLN A 84 -3.44 -3.31 -11.61
N PRO A 85 -2.93 -2.23 -11.08
CA PRO A 85 -1.84 -1.50 -11.73
C PRO A 85 -0.50 -2.14 -11.41
N GLN A 86 0.54 -1.74 -12.15
CA GLN A 86 1.91 -1.94 -11.70
C GLN A 86 2.23 -0.86 -10.67
N ILE A 87 2.95 -1.25 -9.61
CA ILE A 87 3.40 -0.33 -8.58
C ILE A 87 4.83 0.07 -8.92
N ARG A 88 5.09 1.39 -9.03
CA ARG A 88 6.41 1.91 -9.36
C ARG A 88 6.88 2.84 -8.25
N LYS A 89 8.20 2.81 -8.02
CA LYS A 89 8.81 3.62 -6.98
C LYS A 89 9.74 4.66 -7.63
N UNK A 90 9.50 5.78 -7.19
CA UNK A 90 10.34 6.82 -7.62
C UNK A 90 10.74 7.58 -6.43
N GLY A 91 11.97 7.48 -5.96
CA GLY A 91 12.40 8.13 -4.74
C GLY A 91 11.61 7.68 -3.53
N LEU A 92 10.98 8.58 -2.85
CA LEU A 92 10.15 8.30 -1.68
C LEU A 92 8.67 8.18 -2.03
N LYS A 93 8.34 8.18 -3.32
CA LYS A 93 6.94 8.16 -3.78
C LYS A 93 6.64 6.85 -4.48
N LEU A 94 5.37 6.45 -4.40
CA LEU A 94 4.85 5.31 -5.14
C LEU A 94 3.82 5.78 -6.15
N PHE A 95 3.80 5.12 -7.31
CA PHE A 95 2.89 5.44 -8.41
C PHE A 95 2.16 4.19 -8.86
N LEU A 96 0.92 4.37 -9.28
CA LEU A 96 0.13 3.32 -9.91
C LEU A 96 0.17 3.52 -11.42
N HIS A 97 0.59 2.49 -12.14
CA HIS A 97 0.64 2.50 -13.60
C HIS A 97 -0.36 1.49 -14.13
N TYR A 98 -1.43 1.99 -14.75
CA TYR A 98 -2.43 1.11 -15.35
C TYR A 98 -2.09 0.89 -16.81
N LYS A 99 -2.10 -0.36 -17.26
CA LYS A 99 -1.87 -0.68 -18.66
C LYS A 99 -3.08 -0.26 -19.49
N LYS A 100 -2.83 0.26 -20.70
CA LYS A 100 -3.90 0.55 -21.66
C LYS A 100 -4.50 -0.77 -22.11
N THR A 101 -5.83 -0.91 -21.93
CA THR A 101 -6.54 -2.05 -22.45
C THR A 101 -6.95 -1.78 -23.87
N LYS A 102 -6.82 -2.78 -24.75
CA LYS A 102 -7.17 -2.64 -26.19
C LYS A 102 -8.68 -2.54 -26.40
N ASP A 103 -9.48 -2.92 -25.41
CA ASP A 103 -10.94 -2.98 -25.53
C ASP A 103 -11.63 -1.84 -24.82
N UNK A 104 -11.07 -0.92 -24.64
CA UNK A 104 -11.66 0.06 -23.91
C UNK A 104 -12.33 0.97 -24.80
N ASP A 105 -13.40 1.17 -24.32
CA ASP A 105 -14.14 2.36 -24.71
C ASP A 105 -13.19 3.54 -24.57
N GLU A 106 -12.94 4.23 -25.61
CA GLU A 106 -12.08 5.41 -25.61
C GLU A 106 -12.47 6.47 -24.57
N UNK A 107 -13.44 6.37 -24.37
CA UNK A 107 -13.97 7.21 -23.44
C UNK A 107 -13.55 6.91 -22.06
N ILE A 108 -13.69 5.85 -21.75
CA ILE A 108 -13.26 5.40 -20.43
C ILE A 108 -11.74 5.56 -20.30
N LYS A 109 -11.02 5.31 -21.41
CA LYS A 109 -9.56 5.47 -21.41
C LYS A 109 -9.14 6.91 -21.13
N SER A 110 -9.92 7.89 -21.59
CA SER A 110 -9.59 9.30 -21.37
C SER A 110 -9.90 9.76 -19.96
N LEU A 111 -10.74 9.03 -19.22
CA LEU A 111 -11.16 9.40 -17.87
C LEU A 111 -10.27 8.83 -16.77
N GLN A 112 -9.49 7.78 -17.05
CA GLN A 112 -8.60 7.17 -16.07
C GLN A 112 -7.15 7.55 -16.38
N PRO A 113 -6.46 8.22 -15.45
CA PRO A 113 -5.05 8.53 -15.66
C PRO A 113 -4.24 7.23 -15.75
N GLU A 114 -3.37 7.18 -16.75
CA GLU A 114 -2.48 6.05 -16.98
C GLU A 114 -1.51 5.86 -15.84
N LYS A 115 -1.15 6.96 -15.19
CA LYS A 115 -0.21 6.99 -14.08
C LYS A 115 -0.72 7.96 -13.04
N ARG A 116 -0.74 7.55 -11.76
CA ARG A 116 -1.07 8.49 -10.70
C ARG A 116 -0.30 8.17 -9.43
N LEU A 117 -0.11 9.19 -8.62
CA LEU A 117 0.54 9.08 -7.32
C LEU A 117 -0.32 8.23 -6.39
N PHE A 118 0.34 7.30 -5.69
CA PHE A 118 -0.31 6.48 -4.66
C PHE A 118 0.20 6.99 -3.32
N THR A 119 -0.61 7.80 -2.64
CA THR A 119 -0.15 8.55 -1.47
C THR A 119 -0.02 7.63 -0.24
N PRO A 120 0.82 8.02 0.74
CA PRO A 120 0.88 7.25 1.98
C PRO A 120 -0.48 7.08 2.66
N SER A 121 -1.32 8.09 2.62
CA SER A 121 -2.67 8.01 3.18
C SER A 121 -3.51 6.92 2.50
N GLU A 122 -3.43 6.84 1.17
CA GLU A 122 -4.14 5.81 0.41
C GLU A 122 -3.60 4.41 0.72
N VAL A 123 -2.27 4.29 0.81
CA VAL A 123 -1.62 3.01 1.16
C VAL A 123 -2.06 2.57 2.55
N TYR A 124 -2.06 3.49 3.50
CA TYR A 124 -2.50 3.23 4.87
C TYR A 124 -3.92 2.67 4.89
N THR A 125 -4.83 3.32 4.16
CA THR A 125 -6.22 2.89 4.08
C THR A 125 -6.33 1.48 3.48
N THR A 126 -5.60 1.21 2.40
CA THR A 126 -5.62 -0.10 1.75
C THR A 126 -5.10 -1.18 2.70
N PHE A 127 -3.96 -0.91 3.37
CA PHE A 127 -3.38 -1.88 4.30
C PHE A 127 -4.32 -2.21 5.46
N LYS A 128 -5.05 -1.21 5.95
CA LYS A 128 -6.00 -1.43 7.06
C LYS A 128 -7.14 -2.37 6.68
N LYS A 129 -7.43 -2.49 5.40
CA LYS A 129 -8.50 -3.39 4.92
C LYS A 129 -8.06 -4.84 4.88
N MET A 130 -6.77 -5.14 4.99
CA MET A 130 -6.27 -6.51 4.90
C MET A 130 -6.78 -7.33 6.08
N SER A 131 -7.28 -8.54 5.77
CA SER A 131 -7.76 -9.46 6.80
C SER A 131 -6.60 -10.11 7.56
N ASP A 132 -6.87 -10.54 8.78
CA ASP A 132 -5.87 -11.25 9.57
C ASP A 132 -5.39 -12.52 8.88
N SER A 133 -6.30 -13.25 8.24
CA SER A 133 -5.92 -14.48 7.54
C SER A 133 -4.97 -14.19 6.38
N ASP A 134 -5.23 -13.12 5.62
CA ASP A 134 -4.34 -12.73 4.52
C ASP A 134 -2.96 -12.30 5.05
N LEU A 135 -2.93 -11.60 6.19
CA LEU A 135 -1.66 -11.24 6.83
C LEU A 135 -0.83 -12.48 7.14
N HIS A 136 -1.47 -13.49 7.74
CA HIS A 136 -0.77 -14.72 8.10
C HIS A 136 -0.26 -15.46 6.86
N LEU A 137 -1.02 -15.45 5.78
CA LEU A 137 -0.57 -16.06 4.53
C LEU A 137 0.71 -15.37 4.01
N LEU A 138 0.81 -14.05 4.19
CA LEU A 138 1.98 -13.29 3.77
C LEU A 138 3.17 -13.41 4.74
N GLY A 139 2.99 -14.06 5.87
CA GLY A 139 4.04 -14.12 6.89
C GLY A 139 4.08 -12.91 7.78
N LEU A 140 3.02 -12.11 7.79
CA LEU A 140 2.87 -10.98 8.70
C LEU A 140 2.07 -11.40 9.93
N SER A 141 1.80 -10.46 10.83
CA SER A 141 1.06 -10.74 12.07
C SER A 141 0.10 -9.59 12.38
N ASP A 142 -1.11 -9.96 12.77
CA ASP A 142 -2.07 -8.96 13.22
C ASP A 142 -1.74 -8.39 14.61
N GLU A 143 -0.87 -9.08 15.37
CA GLU A 143 -0.49 -8.64 16.71
C GLU A 143 0.72 -7.70 16.71
N TYR A 144 1.72 -7.93 15.85
CA TYR A 144 2.96 -7.17 15.92
C TYR A 144 3.58 -6.81 14.58
N ALA A 145 2.89 -7.08 13.48
CA ALA A 145 3.44 -6.78 12.14
C ALA A 145 2.33 -6.43 11.14
N ARG A 146 1.37 -5.61 11.55
CA ARG A 146 0.38 -5.12 10.60
C ARG A 146 1.06 -4.14 9.63
N PRO A 147 0.80 -4.27 8.33
CA PRO A 147 1.54 -3.48 7.34
C PRO A 147 1.28 -1.97 7.43
N GLU A 148 0.10 -1.54 7.88
CA GLU A 148 -0.17 -0.10 7.99
C GLU A 148 0.72 0.57 9.03
N TRP A 149 1.32 -0.20 9.94
CA TRP A 149 2.25 0.37 10.93
C TRP A 149 3.56 0.83 10.30
N MET A 150 3.85 0.43 9.05
CA MET A 150 5.01 0.94 8.33
C MET A 150 4.78 2.34 7.75
N ILE A 151 3.53 2.80 7.74
CA ILE A 151 3.19 4.16 7.34
C ILE A 151 3.19 5.00 8.62
N LEU A 152 4.18 5.86 8.75
CA LEU A 152 4.35 6.61 9.99
C LEU A 152 3.26 7.67 10.11
N THR A 153 2.49 7.59 11.18
CA THR A 153 1.48 8.61 11.52
C THR A 153 1.96 9.49 12.66
N VAL A 154 2.85 8.97 13.48
CA VAL A 154 3.58 9.73 14.50
C VAL A 154 5.06 9.40 14.35
N LEU A 155 5.88 10.42 14.44
CA LEU A 155 7.31 10.24 14.22
C LEU A 155 8.04 10.03 15.56
N PRO A 156 8.83 8.96 15.70
CA PRO A 156 9.72 8.84 16.86
C PRO A 156 10.79 9.93 16.77
N VAL A 157 10.83 10.80 17.74
CA VAL A 157 11.75 11.94 17.70
C VAL A 157 13.05 11.54 18.41
N PRO A 158 14.20 11.61 17.72
CA PRO A 158 15.47 11.33 18.38
C PRO A 158 15.71 12.31 19.51
N PRO A 159 16.06 11.82 20.71
CA PRO A 159 16.28 12.73 21.84
C PRO A 159 17.58 13.52 21.66
N PRO A 160 17.79 14.58 22.47
CA PRO A 160 18.95 15.46 22.30
C PRO A 160 20.33 14.77 22.23
N PRO A 161 20.61 13.68 22.96
CA PRO A 161 21.92 13.02 22.79
C PRO A 161 22.19 12.52 21.36
N VAL A 162 21.13 12.22 20.59
CA VAL A 162 21.28 11.76 19.20
C VAL A 162 21.48 12.95 18.24
N ARG A 163 21.06 14.15 18.65
CA ARG A 163 21.20 15.38 17.85
C ARG A 163 21.77 16.50 18.71
N PRO A 164 23.01 16.35 19.16
CA PRO A 164 23.55 17.25 20.17
C PRO A 164 23.72 18.65 19.63
N SER A 165 23.48 19.64 20.49
CA SER A 165 23.77 21.04 20.24
C SER A 165 25.23 21.29 20.56
N ILE A 166 25.95 21.90 19.64
CA ILE A 166 27.40 22.11 19.78
C ILE A 166 27.67 23.56 20.10
N ALA A 167 28.54 23.79 21.10
CA ALA A 167 29.00 25.14 21.43
C ALA A 167 30.00 25.61 20.36
N VAL A 168 29.81 26.83 19.84
CA VAL A 168 30.68 27.45 18.87
C VAL A 168 31.13 28.83 19.37
N ASP A 169 32.16 29.37 18.77
CA ASP A 169 32.73 30.69 19.14
C ASP A 169 33.04 30.80 20.64
N GLY A 170 33.76 29.81 21.17
CA GLY A 170 34.17 29.79 22.58
C GLY A 170 33.04 29.62 23.57
N GLY A 171 31.89 29.08 23.10
CA GLY A 171 30.75 28.87 23.97
C GLY A 171 29.71 29.98 23.97
N ALA A 172 30.01 31.07 23.24
CA ALA A 172 29.07 32.21 23.16
C ALA A 172 27.79 31.88 22.40
N MET A 173 27.86 30.96 21.44
CA MET A 173 26.71 30.54 20.63
C MET A 173 26.64 29.02 20.57
N ARG A 174 25.48 28.54 20.23
CA ARG A 174 25.27 27.10 20.03
C ARG A 174 24.77 26.85 18.61
N SER A 175 25.23 25.74 18.02
CA SER A 175 24.82 25.30 16.70
C SER A 175 24.07 23.97 16.83
N GLU A 176 22.88 23.92 16.25
CA GLU A 176 22.05 22.72 16.30
C GLU A 176 22.45 21.75 15.19
N ASP A 177 22.27 20.46 15.48
CA ASP A 177 22.44 19.40 14.49
C ASP A 177 21.42 19.60 13.35
N ASP A 178 21.82 19.18 12.14
CA ASP A 178 20.94 19.26 10.97
C ASP A 178 19.65 18.49 11.20
N LEU A 179 19.71 17.41 11.97
CA LEU A 179 18.50 16.62 12.29
C LEU A 179 17.47 17.45 13.03
N THR A 180 17.91 18.36 13.91
CA THR A 180 16.98 19.27 14.62
C THR A 180 16.26 20.16 13.62
N TYR A 181 16.94 20.69 12.62
CA TYR A 181 16.31 21.54 11.60
C TYR A 181 15.34 20.73 10.75
N LYS A 182 15.69 19.49 10.43
CA LYS A 182 14.78 18.61 9.67
C LYS A 182 13.50 18.33 10.46
N LEU A 183 13.61 18.12 11.77
CA LEU A 183 12.44 17.94 12.63
C LEU A 183 11.56 19.19 12.62
N GLY A 184 12.17 20.37 12.60
CA GLY A 184 11.43 21.62 12.45
C GLY A 184 10.66 21.69 11.14
N ASP A 185 11.31 21.23 10.05
CA ASP A 185 10.66 21.17 8.73
C ASP A 185 9.43 20.25 8.76
N VAL A 186 9.55 19.09 9.45
CA VAL A 186 8.44 18.14 9.58
C VAL A 186 7.27 18.80 10.33
N ILE A 187 7.57 19.50 11.43
CA ILE A 187 6.53 20.20 12.21
C ILE A 187 5.80 21.21 11.34
N LYS A 188 6.54 22.00 10.56
CA LYS A 188 5.94 23.01 9.68
C LYS A 188 5.09 22.37 8.59
N ALA A 189 5.58 21.30 7.97
CA ALA A 189 4.84 20.62 6.91
C ALA A 189 3.57 19.97 7.47
N SER A 190 3.66 19.37 8.65
CA SER A 190 2.51 18.76 9.31
C SER A 190 1.46 19.82 9.65
N ALA A 191 1.89 20.97 10.14
CA ALA A 191 0.96 22.06 10.47
C ALA A 191 0.25 22.58 9.22
N ASN A 192 0.96 22.64 8.09
CA ASN A 192 0.36 23.08 6.83
C ASN A 192 -0.72 22.11 6.35
N VAL A 193 -0.45 20.80 6.44
CA VAL A 193 -1.44 19.79 6.06
C VAL A 193 -2.68 19.92 6.96
N ARG A 194 -2.46 20.02 8.27
CA ARG A 194 -3.56 20.12 9.23
C ARG A 194 -4.42 21.37 8.96
N ARG A 195 -3.76 22.51 8.69
CA ARG A 195 -4.49 23.74 8.40
C ARG A 195 -5.32 23.61 7.13
N CYS A 196 -4.75 23.02 6.07
CA CYS A 196 -5.50 22.84 4.82
C CYS A 196 -6.69 21.93 5.01
N GLU A 197 -6.53 20.85 5.79
CA GLU A 197 -7.65 19.95 6.08
C GLU A 197 -8.76 20.67 6.85
N GLN A 198 -8.37 21.46 7.85
CA GLN A 198 -9.35 22.20 8.68
C GLN A 198 -10.08 23.26 7.88
N GLU A 199 -9.41 23.89 6.93
CA GLU A 199 -10.01 24.94 6.10
C GLU A 199 -10.78 24.37 4.91
N GLY A 200 -10.77 23.05 4.72
CA GLY A 200 -11.49 22.42 3.64
C GLY A 200 -10.89 22.68 2.27
N ALA A 201 -9.56 22.79 2.20
CA ALA A 201 -8.87 23.03 0.94
C ALA A 201 -9.16 21.88 -0.05
N PRO A 202 -9.10 22.16 -1.37
CA PRO A 202 -9.28 21.09 -2.35
C PRO A 202 -8.23 20.00 -2.20
N ALA A 203 -8.58 18.78 -2.62
CA ALA A 203 -7.70 17.61 -2.47
C ALA A 203 -6.34 17.82 -3.09
N HIS A 204 -6.28 18.50 -4.26
CA HIS A 204 -4.99 18.69 -4.94
C HIS A 204 -4.06 19.60 -4.14
N VAL A 205 -4.60 20.57 -3.40
CA VAL A 205 -3.82 21.45 -2.54
C VAL A 205 -3.30 20.67 -1.33
N ILE A 206 -4.17 19.89 -0.70
CA ILE A 206 -3.77 19.05 0.44
C ILE A 206 -2.67 18.07 0.00
N ASN A 207 -2.82 17.46 -1.17
CA ASN A 207 -1.83 16.51 -1.69
C ASN A 207 -0.46 17.16 -1.90
N GLU A 208 -0.41 18.41 -2.35
CA GLU A 208 0.85 19.12 -2.52
C GLU A 208 1.58 19.27 -1.18
N PHE A 209 0.86 19.65 -0.12
CA PHE A 209 1.46 19.78 1.21
C PHE A 209 1.82 18.41 1.79
N GLU A 210 1.02 17.38 1.53
CA GLU A 210 1.34 16.02 1.98
C GLU A 210 2.64 15.52 1.35
N GLN A 211 2.90 15.86 0.10
CA GLN A 211 4.14 15.45 -0.57
C GLN A 211 5.36 16.09 0.08
N LEU A 212 5.25 17.32 0.57
CA LEU A 212 6.34 17.95 1.30
C LEU A 212 6.60 17.27 2.65
N LEU A 213 5.55 16.75 3.28
CA LEU A 213 5.64 16.05 4.55
C LEU A 213 6.20 14.63 4.38
N GLN A 214 5.96 13.99 3.26
CA GLN A 214 6.28 12.60 2.99
C GLN A 214 7.78 12.27 3.08
#